data_042737e1886353c63df2c4f0b8d2ebdd
#
_entry.id   042737e1886353c63df2c4f0b8d2ebdd
#
_cell.length_a   1.000
_cell.length_b   1.000
_cell.length_c   1.000
_cell.angle_alpha   90.00
_cell.angle_beta   90.00
_cell.angle_gamma   90.00
#
_symmetry.space_group_name_H-M   'P 1'
#
loop_
_entity.id
_entity.type
_entity.pdbx_description
1 polymer ?
#
loop_
_entity_poly.entity_id
_entity_poly.type
_entity_poly.pdbx_seq_one_letter_code
_entity_poly.pdbx_strand_id
1 'polypeptide(L)'
;MSSTRPNPINCVLRTFLLILLIGFVFACVLAGRAETTAAPDAEAVLKHSDTYRNGWPSYVLHVKITNYESDKADEEKLYEVSQKGTEKTYVEFLSPREKGQHLLMLGDDMWVYLPDTSRPVRITPLERLSGDASNGDVARTNYAADYNPVYLRTEKAGGEDCYVLNLTAKRKGATYQQIQFWVRVQDARPVKAEFHLTSGKLIKSATFDDFTTVGGRAQLRRMTLYDEIRHNSHSVLEYSGIAPHDLPDKLFYQGRTDRF
;
A
#
# COMPACT_ATOMS: atom_id res chain seq x y z
N MET A 1 -31.36 73.78 -47.12
CA MET A 1 -30.31 72.83 -46.85
C MET A 1 -30.01 72.87 -45.36
N SER A 2 -30.49 71.92 -44.59
CA SER A 2 -30.31 71.85 -43.13
C SER A 2 -29.32 70.75 -42.84
N SER A 3 -28.14 71.18 -42.37
CA SER A 3 -27.04 70.25 -41.99
C SER A 3 -27.21 69.95 -40.51
N THR A 4 -27.68 68.74 -40.18
CA THR A 4 -27.73 68.25 -38.82
C THR A 4 -26.35 67.65 -38.47
N ARG A 5 -25.60 68.33 -37.57
CA ARG A 5 -24.38 67.78 -36.98
C ARG A 5 -24.73 66.67 -35.96
N PRO A 6 -24.03 65.54 -35.94
CA PRO A 6 -24.27 64.51 -34.94
C PRO A 6 -23.79 64.94 -33.57
N ASN A 7 -24.58 64.63 -32.57
CA ASN A 7 -24.37 65.00 -31.15
C ASN A 7 -23.17 64.21 -30.58
N PRO A 8 -22.10 64.83 -30.05
CA PRO A 8 -20.90 64.20 -29.58
C PRO A 8 -21.11 63.23 -28.39
N ILE A 9 -22.19 63.41 -27.63
CA ILE A 9 -22.50 62.58 -26.47
C ILE A 9 -22.85 61.14 -26.89
N ASN A 10 -23.46 60.93 -28.03
CA ASN A 10 -23.82 59.57 -28.52
C ASN A 10 -22.61 58.77 -29.03
N CYS A 11 -21.52 59.45 -29.39
CA CYS A 11 -20.31 58.80 -29.88
C CYS A 11 -19.49 58.21 -28.67
N VAL A 12 -19.37 58.97 -27.58
CA VAL A 12 -18.65 58.59 -26.38
C VAL A 12 -19.37 57.41 -25.68
N LEU A 13 -20.71 57.46 -25.61
CA LEU A 13 -21.51 56.40 -24.95
C LEU A 13 -21.43 55.08 -25.74
N ARG A 14 -21.39 55.08 -27.06
CA ARG A 14 -21.24 53.86 -27.88
C ARG A 14 -19.85 53.26 -27.76
N THR A 15 -18.79 54.07 -27.63
CA THR A 15 -17.42 53.59 -27.47
C THR A 15 -17.22 52.96 -26.08
N PHE A 16 -17.81 53.53 -25.01
CA PHE A 16 -17.76 52.94 -23.67
C PHE A 16 -18.54 51.63 -23.58
N LEU A 17 -19.69 51.52 -24.24
CA LEU A 17 -20.48 50.29 -24.24
C LEU A 17 -19.78 49.14 -25.00
N LEU A 18 -19.04 49.44 -26.08
CA LEU A 18 -18.27 48.48 -26.87
C LEU A 18 -17.09 47.95 -26.06
N ILE A 19 -16.37 48.82 -25.32
CA ILE A 19 -15.21 48.41 -24.47
C ILE A 19 -15.69 47.57 -23.30
N LEU A 20 -16.85 47.83 -22.69
CA LEU A 20 -17.42 47.03 -21.61
C LEU A 20 -17.86 45.63 -22.11
N LEU A 21 -18.40 45.52 -23.33
CA LEU A 21 -18.78 44.23 -23.93
C LEU A 21 -17.57 43.37 -24.27
N ILE A 22 -16.49 43.95 -24.79
CA ILE A 22 -15.24 43.25 -25.12
C ILE A 22 -14.53 42.77 -23.83
N GLY A 23 -14.52 43.59 -22.76
CA GLY A 23 -13.99 43.22 -21.45
C GLY A 23 -14.71 42.06 -20.81
N PHE A 24 -16.06 41.97 -20.95
CA PHE A 24 -16.87 40.89 -20.39
C PHE A 24 -16.65 39.55 -21.15
N VAL A 25 -16.50 39.58 -22.47
CA VAL A 25 -16.20 38.39 -23.28
C VAL A 25 -14.81 37.84 -22.98
N PHE A 26 -13.82 38.72 -22.72
CA PHE A 26 -12.45 38.29 -22.40
C PHE A 26 -12.33 37.71 -20.97
N ALA A 27 -13.15 38.20 -20.01
CA ALA A 27 -13.21 37.64 -18.65
C ALA A 27 -13.87 36.24 -18.60
N CYS A 28 -14.85 35.95 -19.50
CA CYS A 28 -15.47 34.62 -19.57
C CYS A 28 -14.61 33.54 -20.22
N VAL A 29 -13.60 33.90 -21.00
CA VAL A 29 -12.68 32.92 -21.64
C VAL A 29 -11.60 32.43 -20.67
N LEU A 30 -11.35 33.16 -19.58
CA LEU A 30 -10.43 32.74 -18.50
C LEU A 30 -11.11 31.89 -17.40
N ALA A 31 -12.44 31.72 -17.46
CA ALA A 31 -13.16 30.86 -16.55
C ALA A 31 -13.07 29.40 -17.01
N GLY A 32 -12.05 28.70 -16.52
CA GLY A 32 -12.13 27.25 -16.28
C GLY A 32 -11.89 26.34 -17.47
N ARG A 33 -10.66 26.26 -17.94
CA ARG A 33 -10.14 24.93 -18.24
C ARG A 33 -9.93 24.23 -16.90
N ALA A 34 -10.95 23.60 -16.35
CA ALA A 34 -10.78 22.49 -15.45
C ALA A 34 -10.03 21.43 -16.27
N GLU A 35 -8.73 21.30 -16.07
CA GLU A 35 -8.02 20.13 -16.54
C GLU A 35 -8.71 18.94 -15.91
N THR A 36 -9.52 18.25 -16.70
CA THR A 36 -9.99 16.91 -16.35
C THR A 36 -8.76 16.03 -16.44
N THR A 37 -7.98 15.99 -15.37
CA THR A 37 -6.90 15.02 -15.22
C THR A 37 -7.55 13.65 -15.37
N ALA A 38 -7.22 12.94 -16.43
CA ALA A 38 -7.70 11.57 -16.63
C ALA A 38 -7.39 10.76 -15.37
N ALA A 39 -8.32 9.89 -14.98
CA ALA A 39 -8.10 9.00 -13.83
C ALA A 39 -6.80 8.20 -14.05
N PRO A 40 -5.99 8.02 -13.01
CA PRO A 40 -4.76 7.26 -13.13
C PRO A 40 -5.05 5.80 -13.47
N ASP A 41 -4.10 5.14 -14.15
CA ASP A 41 -4.13 3.69 -14.30
C ASP A 41 -3.86 3.04 -12.93
N ALA A 42 -4.92 2.58 -12.28
CA ALA A 42 -4.87 2.02 -10.93
C ALA A 42 -3.98 0.78 -10.84
N GLU A 43 -3.91 -0.03 -11.92
CA GLU A 43 -3.07 -1.23 -11.96
C GLU A 43 -1.59 -0.85 -12.03
N ALA A 44 -1.23 0.12 -12.87
CA ALA A 44 0.13 0.63 -12.97
C ALA A 44 0.59 1.28 -11.66
N VAL A 45 -0.28 2.08 -11.01
CA VAL A 45 -0.01 2.70 -9.71
C VAL A 45 0.22 1.64 -8.64
N LEU A 46 -0.64 0.61 -8.56
CA LEU A 46 -0.48 -0.47 -7.58
C LEU A 46 0.80 -1.28 -7.79
N LYS A 47 1.10 -1.66 -9.04
CA LYS A 47 2.37 -2.34 -9.38
C LYS A 47 3.59 -1.52 -9.01
N HIS A 48 3.56 -0.22 -9.25
CA HIS A 48 4.67 0.66 -8.86
C HIS A 48 4.78 0.72 -7.32
N SER A 49 3.66 0.88 -6.61
CA SER A 49 3.65 0.90 -5.15
C SER A 49 4.20 -0.38 -4.53
N ASP A 50 3.95 -1.54 -5.13
CA ASP A 50 4.49 -2.81 -4.64
C ASP A 50 6.02 -2.89 -4.72
N THR A 51 6.67 -2.14 -5.60
CA THR A 51 8.14 -2.12 -5.69
C THR A 51 8.83 -1.61 -4.43
N TYR A 52 8.13 -0.85 -3.59
CA TYR A 52 8.65 -0.40 -2.28
C TYR A 52 8.72 -1.51 -1.24
N ARG A 53 8.03 -2.63 -1.45
CA ARG A 53 8.02 -3.81 -0.57
C ARG A 53 8.62 -5.04 -1.22
N ASN A 54 8.57 -5.12 -2.56
CA ASN A 54 8.98 -6.26 -3.36
C ASN A 54 9.99 -5.80 -4.43
N GLY A 55 11.15 -5.32 -3.99
CA GLY A 55 12.14 -4.66 -4.86
C GLY A 55 12.82 -5.58 -5.87
N TRP A 56 12.81 -6.91 -5.66
CA TRP A 56 13.51 -7.89 -6.50
C TRP A 56 12.66 -9.14 -6.74
N PRO A 57 12.93 -9.89 -7.82
CA PRO A 57 12.25 -11.16 -8.08
C PRO A 57 12.55 -12.24 -7.03
N SER A 58 13.71 -12.16 -6.35
CA SER A 58 14.10 -13.08 -5.29
C SER A 58 15.00 -12.33 -4.31
N TYR A 59 14.69 -12.40 -3.03
CA TYR A 59 15.38 -11.63 -2.00
C TYR A 59 15.18 -12.20 -0.59
N VAL A 60 16.03 -11.76 0.34
CA VAL A 60 15.93 -12.00 1.78
C VAL A 60 15.82 -10.66 2.49
N LEU A 61 15.07 -10.65 3.59
CA LEU A 61 14.98 -9.50 4.49
C LEU A 61 14.72 -9.97 5.92
N HIS A 62 15.05 -9.10 6.89
CA HIS A 62 14.66 -9.30 8.29
C HIS A 62 13.47 -8.41 8.64
N VAL A 63 12.53 -8.97 9.37
CA VAL A 63 11.37 -8.26 9.92
C VAL A 63 11.44 -8.35 11.44
N LYS A 64 11.51 -7.19 12.10
CA LYS A 64 11.30 -7.07 13.53
C LYS A 64 9.90 -6.57 13.78
N ILE A 65 9.12 -7.28 14.58
CA ILE A 65 7.79 -6.87 15.01
C ILE A 65 7.85 -6.52 16.48
N THR A 66 7.53 -5.26 16.82
CA THR A 66 7.37 -4.81 18.19
C THR A 66 5.88 -4.56 18.43
N ASN A 67 5.31 -5.30 19.38
CA ASN A 67 3.92 -5.16 19.77
C ASN A 67 3.78 -4.15 20.91
N TYR A 68 2.73 -3.34 20.83
CA TYR A 68 2.42 -2.32 21.85
C TYR A 68 1.00 -2.52 22.35
N GLU A 69 0.81 -2.42 23.64
CA GLU A 69 -0.48 -2.31 24.29
C GLU A 69 -0.51 -1.06 25.17
N SER A 70 -1.49 -0.18 24.93
CA SER A 70 -1.57 1.14 25.60
C SER A 70 -0.22 1.89 25.59
N ASP A 71 0.42 1.94 24.41
CA ASP A 71 1.71 2.59 24.12
C ASP A 71 2.93 2.02 24.89
N LYS A 72 2.78 0.87 25.53
CA LYS A 72 3.89 0.14 26.15
C LYS A 72 4.30 -1.02 25.26
N ALA A 73 5.59 -1.12 24.98
CA ALA A 73 6.14 -2.29 24.30
C ALA A 73 5.94 -3.53 25.16
N ASP A 74 5.31 -4.55 24.59
CA ASP A 74 4.99 -5.82 25.27
C ASP A 74 5.94 -6.93 24.81
N GLU A 75 5.98 -7.20 23.50
CA GLU A 75 6.78 -8.29 22.94
C GLU A 75 7.48 -7.83 21.65
N GLU A 76 8.72 -8.33 21.48
CA GLU A 76 9.49 -8.16 20.26
C GLU A 76 9.79 -9.52 19.63
N LYS A 77 9.56 -9.64 18.31
CA LYS A 77 9.81 -10.86 17.54
C LYS A 77 10.63 -10.56 16.30
N LEU A 78 11.47 -11.52 15.92
CA LEU A 78 12.38 -11.42 14.78
C LEU A 78 12.11 -12.56 13.80
N TYR A 79 12.07 -12.19 12.53
CA TYR A 79 11.85 -13.11 11.42
C TYR A 79 12.86 -12.85 10.30
N GLU A 80 13.28 -13.92 9.62
CA GLU A 80 13.93 -13.83 8.32
C GLU A 80 12.93 -14.28 7.25
N VAL A 81 12.74 -13.44 6.25
CA VAL A 81 11.80 -13.69 5.15
C VAL A 81 12.57 -13.89 3.87
N SER A 82 12.45 -15.06 3.27
CA SER A 82 12.98 -15.42 1.97
C SER A 82 11.81 -15.45 0.98
N GLN A 83 11.84 -14.59 -0.04
CA GLN A 83 10.77 -14.50 -1.05
C GLN A 83 11.29 -14.72 -2.45
N LYS A 84 10.57 -15.54 -3.24
CA LYS A 84 10.85 -15.80 -4.65
C LYS A 84 9.58 -15.65 -5.48
N GLY A 85 9.58 -14.66 -6.37
CA GLY A 85 8.39 -14.25 -7.12
C GLY A 85 7.27 -13.77 -6.21
N THR A 86 6.04 -13.97 -6.63
CA THR A 86 4.83 -13.59 -5.87
C THR A 86 4.17 -14.77 -5.15
N GLU A 87 4.67 -15.99 -5.39
CA GLU A 87 4.00 -17.24 -5.02
C GLU A 87 4.75 -18.07 -3.96
N LYS A 88 6.01 -17.71 -3.65
CA LYS A 88 6.84 -18.51 -2.76
C LYS A 88 7.43 -17.63 -1.66
N THR A 89 7.06 -17.89 -0.42
CA THR A 89 7.66 -17.23 0.75
C THR A 89 7.99 -18.26 1.82
N TYR A 90 9.18 -18.16 2.37
CA TYR A 90 9.62 -18.92 3.53
C TYR A 90 9.98 -17.93 4.63
N VAL A 91 9.41 -18.10 5.82
CA VAL A 91 9.65 -17.25 6.99
C VAL A 91 10.25 -18.09 8.10
N GLU A 92 11.46 -17.78 8.50
CA GLU A 92 12.11 -18.38 9.65
C GLU A 92 11.89 -17.54 10.90
N PHE A 93 11.53 -18.17 12.02
CA PHE A 93 11.31 -17.53 13.32
C PHE A 93 12.63 -17.50 14.07
N LEU A 94 13.19 -16.30 14.26
CA LEU A 94 14.53 -16.12 14.86
C LEU A 94 14.47 -15.88 16.37
N SER A 95 13.30 -15.53 16.91
CA SER A 95 13.14 -15.29 18.34
C SER A 95 13.39 -16.56 19.15
N PRO A 96 14.12 -16.51 20.29
CA PRO A 96 14.54 -17.71 21.03
C PRO A 96 13.42 -18.66 21.41
N ARG A 97 12.23 -18.15 21.76
CA ARG A 97 11.06 -18.96 22.15
C ARG A 97 10.40 -19.67 20.96
N GLU A 98 10.66 -19.24 19.75
CA GLU A 98 10.04 -19.76 18.54
C GLU A 98 11.07 -20.41 17.60
N LYS A 99 12.30 -20.59 18.10
CA LYS A 99 13.41 -21.16 17.34
C LYS A 99 13.06 -22.52 16.75
N GLY A 100 13.33 -22.69 15.45
CA GLY A 100 13.00 -23.92 14.71
C GLY A 100 11.60 -23.93 14.12
N GLN A 101 10.76 -22.94 14.44
CA GLN A 101 9.51 -22.74 13.72
C GLN A 101 9.76 -22.06 12.39
N HIS A 102 8.96 -22.36 11.39
CA HIS A 102 8.96 -21.64 10.13
C HIS A 102 7.60 -21.69 9.47
N LEU A 103 7.33 -20.71 8.62
CA LEU A 103 6.14 -20.61 7.79
C LEU A 103 6.54 -20.79 6.32
N LEU A 104 5.75 -21.55 5.59
CA LEU A 104 5.88 -21.73 4.15
C LEU A 104 4.59 -21.29 3.47
N MET A 105 4.71 -20.40 2.47
CA MET A 105 3.62 -20.03 1.56
C MET A 105 3.96 -20.52 0.14
N LEU A 106 3.02 -21.22 -0.47
CA LEU A 106 3.07 -21.65 -1.87
C LEU A 106 1.73 -21.34 -2.55
N GLY A 107 1.71 -20.35 -3.41
CA GLY A 107 0.48 -19.90 -4.04
C GLY A 107 -0.55 -19.43 -3.01
N ASP A 108 -1.71 -20.07 -2.98
CA ASP A 108 -2.79 -19.74 -2.02
C ASP A 108 -2.68 -20.48 -0.69
N ASP A 109 -1.78 -21.43 -0.58
CA ASP A 109 -1.66 -22.28 0.58
C ASP A 109 -0.53 -21.81 1.50
N MET A 110 -0.76 -21.97 2.81
CA MET A 110 0.18 -21.55 3.85
C MET A 110 0.22 -22.57 4.98
N TRP A 111 1.43 -22.86 5.47
CA TRP A 111 1.65 -23.81 6.56
C TRP A 111 2.64 -23.27 7.56
N VAL A 112 2.45 -23.63 8.83
CA VAL A 112 3.47 -23.48 9.88
C VAL A 112 4.03 -24.85 10.25
N TYR A 113 5.34 -24.88 10.39
CA TYR A 113 6.10 -26.04 10.85
C TYR A 113 6.57 -25.78 12.28
N LEU A 114 6.23 -26.70 13.18
CA LEU A 114 6.62 -26.63 14.58
C LEU A 114 7.72 -27.68 14.83
N PRO A 115 8.73 -27.38 15.68
CA PRO A 115 9.88 -28.27 15.88
C PRO A 115 9.52 -29.68 16.33
N ASP A 116 8.48 -29.79 17.16
CA ASP A 116 8.08 -31.03 17.83
C ASP A 116 6.96 -31.77 17.10
N THR A 117 6.59 -31.33 15.90
CA THR A 117 5.54 -31.97 15.10
C THR A 117 6.11 -32.60 13.83
N SER A 118 5.60 -33.78 13.47
CA SER A 118 5.99 -34.47 12.25
C SER A 118 5.27 -33.95 10.99
N ARG A 119 4.22 -33.14 11.16
CA ARG A 119 3.41 -32.63 10.06
C ARG A 119 3.18 -31.13 10.21
N PRO A 120 3.25 -30.38 9.10
CA PRO A 120 2.91 -28.96 9.11
C PRO A 120 1.43 -28.76 9.40
N VAL A 121 1.12 -27.66 10.06
CA VAL A 121 -0.25 -27.21 10.30
C VAL A 121 -0.63 -26.21 9.22
N ARG A 122 -1.75 -26.46 8.53
CA ARG A 122 -2.27 -25.50 7.56
C ARG A 122 -2.84 -24.30 8.30
N ILE A 123 -2.46 -23.11 7.85
CA ILE A 123 -2.88 -21.82 8.40
C ILE A 123 -3.42 -20.93 7.30
N THR A 124 -4.06 -19.82 7.68
CA THR A 124 -4.52 -18.81 6.73
C THR A 124 -3.69 -17.53 6.81
N PRO A 125 -3.62 -16.74 5.74
CA PRO A 125 -2.92 -15.46 5.74
C PRO A 125 -3.48 -14.48 6.76
N LEU A 126 -4.79 -14.53 7.06
CA LEU A 126 -5.45 -13.63 8.02
C LEU A 126 -5.18 -13.99 9.49
N GLU A 127 -4.82 -15.26 9.78
CA GLU A 127 -4.49 -15.66 11.15
C GLU A 127 -3.30 -14.86 11.69
N ARG A 128 -3.34 -14.63 13.00
CA ARG A 128 -2.34 -13.84 13.71
C ARG A 128 -0.97 -14.50 13.66
N LEU A 129 0.04 -13.72 13.28
CA LEU A 129 1.46 -14.06 13.41
C LEU A 129 2.00 -13.56 14.75
N SER A 130 1.90 -12.24 15.00
CA SER A 130 2.36 -11.60 16.23
C SER A 130 1.62 -10.27 16.45
N GLY A 131 1.10 -10.04 17.66
CA GLY A 131 0.35 -8.83 17.99
C GLY A 131 -0.80 -8.57 17.02
N ASP A 132 -0.76 -7.44 16.32
CA ASP A 132 -1.75 -7.07 15.31
C ASP A 132 -1.32 -7.47 13.88
N ALA A 133 -0.11 -8.05 13.72
CA ALA A 133 0.34 -8.57 12.44
C ALA A 133 -0.24 -9.95 12.16
N SER A 134 -0.80 -10.13 10.96
CA SER A 134 -1.24 -11.40 10.40
C SER A 134 -0.11 -12.07 9.63
N ASN A 135 -0.21 -13.37 9.37
CA ASN A 135 0.76 -14.11 8.56
C ASN A 135 0.99 -13.47 7.19
N GLY A 136 -0.09 -13.01 6.56
CA GLY A 136 -0.03 -12.38 5.24
C GLY A 136 0.59 -10.98 5.24
N ASP A 137 0.58 -10.25 6.35
CA ASP A 137 1.24 -8.95 6.46
C ASP A 137 2.77 -9.06 6.28
N VAL A 138 3.31 -10.25 6.59
CA VAL A 138 4.74 -10.55 6.45
C VAL A 138 5.01 -11.39 5.19
N ALA A 139 4.23 -12.43 4.94
CA ALA A 139 4.52 -13.41 3.90
C ALA A 139 3.87 -13.10 2.54
N ARG A 140 2.91 -12.16 2.48
CA ARG A 140 2.08 -11.91 1.30
C ARG A 140 1.94 -10.41 0.99
N THR A 141 3.04 -9.80 0.59
CA THR A 141 3.15 -8.34 0.48
C THR A 141 2.94 -7.79 -0.93
N ASN A 142 2.71 -8.64 -1.95
CA ASN A 142 2.48 -8.20 -3.33
C ASN A 142 0.99 -8.02 -3.61
N TYR A 143 0.51 -6.78 -3.48
CA TYR A 143 -0.91 -6.47 -3.66
C TYR A 143 -1.35 -6.55 -5.13
N ALA A 144 -0.51 -6.21 -6.08
CA ALA A 144 -0.85 -6.32 -7.50
C ALA A 144 -1.08 -7.77 -7.95
N ALA A 145 -0.43 -8.74 -7.28
CA ALA A 145 -0.68 -10.17 -7.53
C ALA A 145 -2.03 -10.64 -6.96
N ASP A 146 -2.49 -10.05 -5.86
CA ASP A 146 -3.61 -10.57 -5.07
C ASP A 146 -4.92 -9.79 -5.25
N TYR A 147 -4.87 -8.55 -5.75
CA TYR A 147 -6.03 -7.65 -5.76
C TYR A 147 -6.27 -7.03 -7.13
N ASN A 148 -7.54 -6.74 -7.42
CA ASN A 148 -7.98 -5.90 -8.52
C ASN A 148 -8.15 -4.47 -7.99
N PRO A 149 -7.35 -3.48 -8.46
CA PRO A 149 -7.47 -2.10 -8.03
C PRO A 149 -8.51 -1.33 -8.84
N VAL A 150 -9.22 -0.42 -8.16
CA VAL A 150 -10.07 0.59 -8.78
C VAL A 150 -9.72 1.93 -8.17
N TYR A 151 -9.43 2.94 -8.98
CA TYR A 151 -9.24 4.31 -8.53
C TYR A 151 -10.58 4.88 -8.04
N LEU A 152 -10.59 5.45 -6.84
CA LEU A 152 -11.78 6.08 -6.26
C LEU A 152 -11.72 7.60 -6.36
N ARG A 153 -10.64 8.21 -5.89
CA ARG A 153 -10.46 9.65 -5.74
C ARG A 153 -9.02 10.01 -5.45
N THR A 154 -8.74 11.31 -5.51
CA THR A 154 -7.50 11.89 -4.98
C THR A 154 -7.82 12.70 -3.74
N GLU A 155 -7.06 12.51 -2.66
CA GLU A 155 -7.21 13.28 -1.41
C GLU A 155 -5.88 13.40 -0.67
N LYS A 156 -5.81 14.26 0.35
CA LYS A 156 -4.64 14.37 1.21
C LYS A 156 -4.66 13.30 2.30
N ALA A 157 -3.53 12.60 2.44
CA ALA A 157 -3.29 11.67 3.54
C ALA A 157 -1.83 11.81 4.01
N GLY A 158 -1.59 11.90 5.32
CA GLY A 158 -0.25 12.12 5.87
C GLY A 158 0.44 13.41 5.39
N GLY A 159 -0.34 14.42 4.96
CA GLY A 159 0.17 15.67 4.38
C GLY A 159 0.50 15.61 2.88
N GLU A 160 0.42 14.43 2.26
CA GLU A 160 0.73 14.18 0.85
C GLU A 160 -0.55 14.08 0.00
N ASP A 161 -0.46 14.46 -1.28
CA ASP A 161 -1.53 14.19 -2.24
C ASP A 161 -1.48 12.72 -2.65
N CYS A 162 -2.57 11.98 -2.40
CA CYS A 162 -2.64 10.54 -2.61
C CYS A 162 -3.77 10.14 -3.54
N TYR A 163 -3.50 9.18 -4.43
CA TYR A 163 -4.54 8.38 -5.04
C TYR A 163 -5.10 7.39 -4.01
N VAL A 164 -6.41 7.30 -3.92
CA VAL A 164 -7.10 6.27 -3.12
C VAL A 164 -7.57 5.18 -4.05
N LEU A 165 -7.03 3.99 -3.86
CA LEU A 165 -7.41 2.79 -4.59
C LEU A 165 -8.29 1.91 -3.72
N ASN A 166 -9.36 1.36 -4.29
CA ASN A 166 -10.08 0.25 -3.69
C ASN A 166 -9.55 -1.06 -4.29
N LEU A 167 -8.99 -1.91 -3.46
CA LEU A 167 -8.41 -3.19 -3.83
C LEU A 167 -9.38 -4.29 -3.42
N THR A 168 -9.88 -5.08 -4.37
CA THR A 168 -10.75 -6.22 -4.11
C THR A 168 -9.97 -7.51 -4.37
N ALA A 169 -10.00 -8.43 -3.41
CA ALA A 169 -9.31 -9.71 -3.52
C ALA A 169 -9.74 -10.47 -4.80
N LYS A 170 -8.78 -10.91 -5.60
CA LYS A 170 -9.01 -11.69 -6.82
C LYS A 170 -8.66 -13.17 -6.67
N ARG A 171 -8.15 -13.57 -5.49
CA ARG A 171 -7.80 -14.96 -5.18
C ARG A 171 -8.11 -15.31 -3.71
N LYS A 172 -8.34 -16.59 -3.45
CA LYS A 172 -8.73 -17.09 -2.11
C LYS A 172 -7.65 -16.90 -1.05
N GLY A 173 -6.39 -16.96 -1.45
CA GLY A 173 -5.25 -16.77 -0.55
C GLY A 173 -4.94 -15.31 -0.21
N ALA A 174 -5.69 -14.33 -0.70
CA ALA A 174 -5.50 -12.94 -0.31
C ALA A 174 -5.75 -12.75 1.18
N THR A 175 -4.91 -11.96 1.86
CA THR A 175 -4.97 -11.74 3.31
C THR A 175 -6.27 -11.07 3.73
N TYR A 176 -6.67 -10.05 3.00
CA TYR A 176 -7.88 -9.26 3.26
C TYR A 176 -8.81 -9.32 2.06
N GLN A 177 -10.12 -9.21 2.28
CA GLN A 177 -11.08 -9.25 1.19
C GLN A 177 -11.16 -7.92 0.45
N GLN A 178 -10.97 -6.82 1.17
CA GLN A 178 -11.00 -5.47 0.63
C GLN A 178 -9.99 -4.58 1.35
N ILE A 179 -9.27 -3.75 0.59
CA ILE A 179 -8.33 -2.76 1.11
C ILE A 179 -8.62 -1.41 0.47
N GLN A 180 -8.78 -0.34 1.25
CA GLN A 180 -8.58 1.01 0.74
C GLN A 180 -7.11 1.36 0.91
N PHE A 181 -6.48 1.83 -0.16
CA PHE A 181 -5.03 2.01 -0.21
C PHE A 181 -4.68 3.40 -0.73
N TRP A 182 -3.97 4.16 0.08
CA TRP A 182 -3.51 5.51 -0.24
C TRP A 182 -2.08 5.43 -0.75
N VAL A 183 -1.89 5.93 -1.96
CA VAL A 183 -0.62 5.89 -2.67
C VAL A 183 -0.28 7.30 -3.12
N ARG A 184 0.92 7.79 -2.77
CA ARG A 184 1.35 9.15 -3.11
C ARG A 184 1.33 9.37 -4.62
N VAL A 185 0.75 10.49 -5.06
CA VAL A 185 0.60 10.84 -6.49
C VAL A 185 1.94 10.94 -7.19
N GLN A 186 2.94 11.52 -6.53
CA GLN A 186 4.23 11.85 -7.12
C GLN A 186 5.05 10.64 -7.55
N ASP A 187 5.05 9.55 -6.77
CA ASP A 187 5.97 8.42 -6.95
C ASP A 187 5.37 7.06 -6.60
N ALA A 188 4.07 6.98 -6.39
CA ALA A 188 3.35 5.77 -5.99
C ALA A 188 3.82 5.16 -4.66
N ARG A 189 4.49 5.92 -3.77
CA ARG A 189 4.88 5.46 -2.44
C ARG A 189 3.64 5.16 -1.60
N PRO A 190 3.56 4.00 -0.92
CA PRO A 190 2.45 3.72 -0.01
C PRO A 190 2.48 4.69 1.19
N VAL A 191 1.30 5.15 1.60
CA VAL A 191 1.13 6.09 2.73
C VAL A 191 0.26 5.49 3.83
N LYS A 192 -0.89 4.93 3.45
CA LYS A 192 -1.87 4.37 4.38
C LYS A 192 -2.63 3.21 3.73
N ALA A 193 -3.10 2.27 4.55
CA ALA A 193 -4.07 1.25 4.16
C ALA A 193 -5.16 1.09 5.21
N GLU A 194 -6.36 0.72 4.77
CA GLU A 194 -7.47 0.30 5.62
C GLU A 194 -7.96 -1.06 5.17
N PHE A 195 -8.02 -2.02 6.08
CA PHE A 195 -8.35 -3.40 5.81
C PHE A 195 -9.76 -3.74 6.29
N HIS A 196 -10.59 -4.22 5.38
CA HIS A 196 -12.01 -4.44 5.63
C HIS A 196 -12.38 -5.92 5.45
N LEU A 197 -13.37 -6.36 6.22
CA LEU A 197 -14.08 -7.62 5.99
C LEU A 197 -15.00 -7.48 4.76
N THR A 198 -15.50 -8.60 4.27
CA THR A 198 -16.53 -8.65 3.19
C THR A 198 -17.78 -7.83 3.54
N SER A 199 -18.11 -7.70 4.82
CA SER A 199 -19.21 -6.86 5.31
C SER A 199 -18.96 -5.36 5.20
N GLY A 200 -17.75 -4.93 4.80
CA GLY A 200 -17.31 -3.54 4.81
C GLY A 200 -16.81 -3.04 6.16
N LYS A 201 -16.82 -3.88 7.22
CA LYS A 201 -16.33 -3.47 8.54
C LYS A 201 -14.82 -3.30 8.50
N LEU A 202 -14.34 -2.11 8.90
CA LEU A 202 -12.91 -1.84 9.15
C LEU A 202 -12.43 -2.67 10.35
N ILE A 203 -11.33 -3.39 10.18
CA ILE A 203 -10.77 -4.26 11.23
C ILE A 203 -9.34 -3.87 11.59
N LYS A 204 -8.60 -3.28 10.65
CA LYS A 204 -7.20 -2.92 10.83
C LYS A 204 -6.85 -1.76 9.91
N SER A 205 -5.92 -0.91 10.32
CA SER A 205 -5.30 0.08 9.44
C SER A 205 -3.78 -0.03 9.49
N ALA A 206 -3.11 0.58 8.51
CA ALA A 206 -1.65 0.66 8.45
C ALA A 206 -1.18 2.04 8.02
N THR A 207 -0.05 2.47 8.55
CA THR A 207 0.77 3.55 7.99
C THR A 207 2.08 2.99 7.49
N PHE A 208 2.63 3.63 6.44
CA PHE A 208 3.90 3.25 5.82
C PHE A 208 4.86 4.42 5.95
N ASP A 209 5.86 4.26 6.79
CA ASP A 209 6.81 5.30 7.10
C ASP A 209 8.22 4.81 6.87
N ASP A 210 9.16 5.79 6.90
CA ASP A 210 10.59 5.50 6.81
C ASP A 210 10.95 4.62 5.60
N PHE A 211 11.62 5.22 4.66
CA PHE A 211 12.06 4.56 3.43
C PHE A 211 13.55 4.72 3.27
N THR A 212 14.22 3.68 2.78
CA THR A 212 15.65 3.68 2.52
C THR A 212 15.92 3.33 1.07
N THR A 213 17.14 3.59 0.61
CA THR A 213 17.58 3.18 -0.73
C THR A 213 18.49 1.97 -0.63
N VAL A 214 18.12 0.89 -1.30
CA VAL A 214 18.89 -0.35 -1.40
C VAL A 214 19.09 -0.68 -2.87
N GLY A 215 20.35 -0.77 -3.33
CA GLY A 215 20.63 -1.04 -4.74
C GLY A 215 19.99 -0.05 -5.73
N GLY A 216 19.90 1.24 -5.36
CA GLY A 216 19.28 2.29 -6.16
C GLY A 216 17.73 2.29 -6.15
N ARG A 217 17.08 1.43 -5.36
CA ARG A 217 15.62 1.33 -5.23
C ARG A 217 15.17 1.79 -3.85
N ALA A 218 14.11 2.60 -3.79
CA ALA A 218 13.50 2.97 -2.53
C ALA A 218 12.74 1.76 -1.95
N GLN A 219 13.00 1.44 -0.69
CA GLN A 219 12.41 0.31 0.03
C GLN A 219 11.78 0.79 1.34
N LEU A 220 10.63 0.23 1.69
CA LEU A 220 9.96 0.48 2.97
C LEU A 220 10.82 -0.02 4.13
N ARG A 221 10.92 0.79 5.19
CA ARG A 221 11.61 0.42 6.44
C ARG A 221 10.70 0.23 7.62
N ARG A 222 9.53 0.87 7.61
CA ARG A 222 8.58 0.77 8.73
C ARG A 222 7.14 0.76 8.24
N MET A 223 6.36 -0.16 8.80
CA MET A 223 4.91 -0.19 8.73
C MET A 223 4.35 -0.31 10.14
N THR A 224 3.35 0.49 10.47
CA THR A 224 2.64 0.36 11.75
C THR A 224 1.23 -0.11 11.47
N LEU A 225 0.82 -1.20 12.13
CA LEU A 225 -0.51 -1.79 12.07
C LEU A 225 -1.29 -1.42 13.32
N TYR A 226 -2.52 -0.97 13.16
CA TYR A 226 -3.43 -0.59 14.24
C TYR A 226 -4.66 -1.51 14.24
N ASP A 227 -5.06 -2.02 15.42
CA ASP A 227 -6.31 -2.73 15.61
C ASP A 227 -7.47 -1.72 15.69
N GLU A 228 -8.33 -1.71 14.68
CA GLU A 228 -9.48 -0.81 14.60
C GLU A 228 -10.72 -1.33 15.32
N ILE A 229 -10.59 -2.46 16.02
CA ILE A 229 -11.65 -3.03 16.85
C ILE A 229 -11.40 -2.73 18.33
N ARG A 230 -10.17 -2.94 18.82
CA ARG A 230 -9.79 -2.74 20.21
C ARG A 230 -9.29 -1.32 20.50
N HIS A 231 -8.65 -0.68 19.51
CA HIS A 231 -8.11 0.69 19.56
C HIS A 231 -7.04 0.96 20.62
N ASN A 232 -6.53 -0.05 21.31
CA ASN A 232 -5.51 0.07 22.36
C ASN A 232 -4.21 -0.67 22.04
N SER A 233 -4.12 -1.26 20.86
CA SER A 233 -2.93 -2.00 20.42
C SER A 233 -2.48 -1.56 19.03
N HIS A 234 -1.18 -1.65 18.82
CA HIS A 234 -0.56 -1.53 17.51
C HIS A 234 0.71 -2.36 17.44
N SER A 235 1.12 -2.72 16.23
CA SER A 235 2.36 -3.44 15.97
C SER A 235 3.20 -2.68 14.97
N VAL A 236 4.46 -2.45 15.30
CA VAL A 236 5.45 -1.82 14.42
C VAL A 236 6.28 -2.90 13.77
N LEU A 237 6.26 -2.95 12.44
CA LEU A 237 7.09 -3.81 11.62
C LEU A 237 8.27 -3.00 11.06
N GLU A 238 9.49 -3.37 11.43
CA GLU A 238 10.72 -2.76 10.94
C GLU A 238 11.43 -3.73 10.00
N TYR A 239 11.73 -3.26 8.79
CA TYR A 239 12.37 -4.03 7.72
C TYR A 239 13.84 -3.65 7.59
N SER A 240 14.73 -4.65 7.59
CA SER A 240 16.18 -4.46 7.51
C SER A 240 16.84 -5.59 6.72
N GLY A 241 18.13 -5.43 6.39
CA GLY A 241 18.91 -6.46 5.71
C GLY A 241 18.37 -6.87 4.34
N ILE A 242 17.58 -6.01 3.69
CA ILE A 242 16.99 -6.32 2.39
C ILE A 242 18.10 -6.49 1.35
N ALA A 243 18.19 -7.66 0.75
CA ALA A 243 19.17 -7.96 -0.28
C ALA A 243 18.62 -8.92 -1.34
N PRO A 244 18.90 -8.68 -2.63
CA PRO A 244 18.63 -9.68 -3.67
C PRO A 244 19.40 -10.95 -3.38
N HIS A 245 18.76 -12.10 -3.56
CA HIS A 245 19.35 -13.40 -3.29
C HIS A 245 18.83 -14.44 -4.26
N ASP A 246 19.72 -15.28 -4.79
CA ASP A 246 19.28 -16.41 -5.64
C ASP A 246 18.86 -17.58 -4.73
N LEU A 247 17.56 -17.66 -4.45
CA LEU A 247 16.99 -18.64 -3.55
C LEU A 247 16.74 -19.96 -4.27
N PRO A 248 17.28 -21.09 -3.78
CA PRO A 248 17.05 -22.38 -4.39
C PRO A 248 15.60 -22.85 -4.19
N ASP A 249 15.01 -23.49 -5.20
CA ASP A 249 13.63 -23.98 -5.12
C ASP A 249 13.38 -24.99 -4.00
N LYS A 250 14.43 -25.73 -3.60
CA LYS A 250 14.37 -26.66 -2.45
C LYS A 250 13.99 -25.98 -1.13
N LEU A 251 14.23 -24.68 -0.99
CA LEU A 251 13.83 -23.91 0.20
C LEU A 251 12.30 -23.87 0.36
N PHE A 252 11.58 -23.93 -0.78
CA PHE A 252 10.13 -23.81 -0.85
C PHE A 252 9.43 -25.15 -1.04
N TYR A 253 10.00 -26.25 -0.52
CA TYR A 253 9.40 -27.58 -0.66
C TYR A 253 8.61 -27.97 0.60
N GLN A 254 7.32 -28.29 0.42
CA GLN A 254 6.40 -28.62 1.50
C GLN A 254 6.79 -29.88 2.30
N GLY A 255 7.44 -30.84 1.65
CA GLY A 255 7.89 -32.11 2.27
C GLY A 255 9.19 -32.01 3.04
N ARG A 256 9.69 -30.82 3.32
CA ARG A 256 10.96 -30.59 4.00
C ARG A 256 10.86 -30.98 5.47
N THR A 257 11.52 -32.07 5.84
CA THR A 257 11.66 -32.54 7.23
C THR A 257 13.07 -32.24 7.78
N ASP A 258 13.94 -31.64 6.98
CA ASP A 258 15.33 -31.41 7.33
C ASP A 258 15.43 -30.29 8.37
N ARG A 259 15.85 -30.67 9.56
CA ARG A 259 16.27 -29.73 10.60
C ARG A 259 17.63 -29.17 10.17
N PHE A 260 17.76 -27.86 10.13
CA PHE A 260 19.06 -27.19 10.03
C PHE A 260 19.70 -27.05 11.39
#